data_624d0fb893c9f87d47ccd2fe1393214f
#
_entry.id   624d0fb893c9f87d47ccd2fe1393214f
#
_cell.length_a   1.000
_cell.length_b   1.000
_cell.length_c   1.000
_cell.angle_alpha   90.00
_cell.angle_beta   90.00
_cell.angle_gamma   90.00
#
_symmetry.space_group_name_H-M   'P 1'
#
loop_
_entity.id
_entity.type
_entity.pdbx_description
1 polymer ?
#
loop_
_entity_poly.entity_id
_entity_poly.type
_entity_poly.pdbx_seq_one_letter_code
_entity_poly.pdbx_strand_id
1 'polypeptide(L)'
;MEKFDVYIVKLINSKKYRRLVLSPHVFDSYQHLKWGNIKIIANAEMLTYTISNLVRCNDVAKKVNDPKVYRLYPDGDTGAKRWMNMSASVFSSKYDWDAIYIINKVDRDAYATGTDLTS
;
A
#
# COMPACT_ATOMS: atom_id res chain seq x y z
N MET A 1 6.29 6.37 -24.67
CA MET A 1 6.75 6.95 -23.40
C MET A 1 6.72 5.88 -22.33
N GLU A 2 7.85 5.59 -21.75
CA GLU A 2 7.92 4.59 -20.70
C GLU A 2 7.24 5.09 -19.43
N LYS A 3 6.43 4.24 -18.82
CA LYS A 3 5.87 4.52 -17.52
C LYS A 3 6.78 3.91 -16.46
N PHE A 4 7.13 4.70 -15.47
CA PHE A 4 7.89 4.22 -14.32
C PHE A 4 6.93 4.05 -13.14
N ASP A 5 6.99 2.88 -12.54
CA ASP A 5 6.25 2.65 -11.31
C ASP A 5 6.95 3.35 -10.15
N VAL A 6 6.17 3.98 -9.29
CA VAL A 6 6.66 4.62 -8.07
C VAL A 6 6.27 3.75 -6.89
N TYR A 7 7.25 3.46 -6.04
CA TYR A 7 7.05 2.65 -4.84
C TYR A 7 7.38 3.45 -3.59
N ILE A 8 6.62 3.22 -2.53
CA ILE A 8 6.95 3.68 -1.18
C ILE A 8 7.62 2.50 -0.48
N VAL A 9 8.83 2.72 0.02
CA VAL A 9 9.58 1.68 0.72
C VAL A 9 9.38 1.79 2.23
N LYS A 10 9.43 0.66 2.91
CA LYS A 10 9.31 0.56 4.36
C LYS A 10 10.39 -0.36 4.88
N LEU A 11 11.17 0.15 5.83
CA LEU A 11 12.22 -0.62 6.49
C LEU A 11 11.82 -0.79 7.96
N ILE A 12 11.69 -2.04 8.40
CA ILE A 12 11.31 -2.35 9.77
C ILE A 12 12.00 -3.65 10.21
N ASN A 13 12.79 -3.59 11.27
CA ASN A 13 13.44 -4.77 11.87
C ASN A 13 14.14 -5.65 10.84
N SER A 14 15.02 -5.15 10.04
CA SER A 14 15.70 -5.86 8.94
C SER A 14 14.81 -6.34 7.80
N LYS A 15 13.50 -6.08 7.85
CA LYS A 15 12.57 -6.38 6.76
C LYS A 15 12.48 -5.19 5.82
N LYS A 16 12.38 -5.48 4.52
CA LYS A 16 12.27 -4.47 3.48
C LYS A 16 11.01 -4.71 2.67
N TYR A 17 10.12 -3.73 2.65
CA TYR A 17 8.88 -3.80 1.89
C TYR A 17 8.81 -2.65 0.89
N ARG A 18 8.13 -2.88 -0.23
CA ARG A 18 7.77 -1.85 -1.19
C ARG A 18 6.29 -1.95 -1.50
N ARG A 19 5.66 -0.80 -1.71
CA ARG A 19 4.27 -0.70 -2.10
C ARG A 19 4.14 0.19 -3.32
N LEU A 20 3.42 -0.29 -4.35
CA LEU A 20 3.14 0.49 -5.54
C LEU A 20 2.21 1.66 -5.22
N VAL A 21 2.58 2.87 -5.65
CA VAL A 21 1.68 4.02 -5.64
C VAL A 21 0.83 3.94 -6.91
N LEU A 22 -0.49 3.89 -6.75
CA LEU A 22 -1.41 3.54 -7.82
C LEU A 22 -1.39 4.54 -8.99
N SER A 23 -1.35 5.84 -8.68
CA SER A 23 -1.44 6.89 -9.70
C SER A 23 -0.81 8.19 -9.22
N PRO A 24 -0.55 9.14 -10.14
CA PRO A 24 -0.09 10.48 -9.75
C PRO A 24 -1.04 11.18 -8.79
N HIS A 25 -2.34 10.99 -8.93
CA HIS A 25 -3.34 11.57 -8.03
C HIS A 25 -3.14 11.09 -6.60
N VAL A 26 -2.89 9.80 -6.40
CA VAL A 26 -2.59 9.23 -5.09
C VAL A 26 -1.28 9.77 -4.56
N PHE A 27 -0.25 9.83 -5.39
CA PHE A 27 1.05 10.38 -4.99
C PHE A 27 0.92 11.81 -4.47
N ASP A 28 0.20 12.66 -5.22
CA ASP A 28 0.05 14.07 -4.89
C ASP A 28 -0.80 14.29 -3.63
N SER A 29 -1.58 13.30 -3.21
CA SER A 29 -2.40 13.37 -1.99
C SER A 29 -1.57 13.30 -0.71
N TYR A 30 -0.31 12.86 -0.80
CA TYR A 30 0.59 12.79 0.36
C TYR A 30 1.49 14.02 0.40
N GLN A 31 1.44 14.75 1.50
CA GLN A 31 2.18 16.00 1.65
C GLN A 31 3.70 15.80 1.68
N HIS A 32 4.15 14.67 2.19
CA HIS A 32 5.58 14.38 2.33
C HIS A 32 6.20 13.79 1.06
N LEU A 33 5.38 13.40 0.08
CA LEU A 33 5.88 12.86 -1.20
C LEU A 33 6.00 13.98 -2.22
N LYS A 34 7.17 14.09 -2.83
CA LYS A 34 7.46 15.11 -3.84
C LYS A 34 8.14 14.48 -5.03
N TRP A 35 7.70 14.85 -6.23
CA TRP A 35 8.25 14.32 -7.46
C TRP A 35 9.77 14.55 -7.59
N GLY A 36 10.27 15.68 -7.08
CA GLY A 36 11.70 15.97 -7.10
C GLY A 36 12.55 15.09 -6.20
N ASN A 37 11.91 14.36 -5.26
CA ASN A 37 12.61 13.49 -4.31
C ASN A 37 12.57 12.01 -4.72
N ILE A 38 12.03 11.71 -5.90
CA ILE A 38 12.00 10.34 -6.42
C ILE A 38 13.41 9.92 -6.81
N LYS A 39 13.85 8.77 -6.30
CA LYS A 39 15.13 8.17 -6.67
C LYS A 39 14.90 7.04 -7.67
N ILE A 40 15.73 7.00 -8.68
CA ILE A 40 15.76 5.89 -9.63
C ILE A 40 16.73 4.86 -9.06
N ILE A 41 16.24 3.63 -8.83
CA ILE A 41 17.08 2.54 -8.34
C ILE A 41 17.08 1.39 -9.34
N ALA A 42 18.18 0.64 -9.34
CA ALA A 42 18.34 -0.49 -10.25
C ALA A 42 17.33 -1.60 -9.91
N ASN A 43 16.90 -2.34 -10.93
CA ASN A 43 15.98 -3.47 -10.74
C ASN A 43 16.52 -4.48 -9.74
N ALA A 44 17.82 -4.73 -9.75
CA ALA A 44 18.45 -5.69 -8.81
C ALA A 44 18.24 -5.24 -7.35
N GLU A 45 18.37 -3.94 -7.06
CA GLU A 45 18.11 -3.41 -5.73
C GLU A 45 16.63 -3.47 -5.39
N MET A 46 15.76 -3.12 -6.33
CA MET A 46 14.30 -3.16 -6.13
C MET A 46 13.82 -4.57 -5.78
N LEU A 47 14.41 -5.60 -6.36
CA LEU A 47 14.06 -7.00 -6.10
C LEU A 47 14.43 -7.45 -4.68
N THR A 48 15.27 -6.70 -3.96
CA THR A 48 15.55 -7.00 -2.56
C THR A 48 14.42 -6.60 -1.61
N TYR A 49 13.45 -5.81 -2.11
CA TYR A 49 12.28 -5.40 -1.34
C TYR A 49 11.10 -6.33 -1.65
N THR A 50 10.41 -6.77 -0.61
CA THR A 50 9.20 -7.59 -0.76
C THR A 50 8.01 -6.69 -1.08
N ILE A 51 7.24 -7.05 -2.11
CA ILE A 51 6.00 -6.33 -2.43
C ILE A 51 4.99 -6.55 -1.33
N SER A 52 4.44 -5.46 -0.78
CA SER A 52 3.33 -5.51 0.15
C SER A 52 2.10 -4.85 -0.47
N ASN A 53 0.98 -5.54 -0.43
CA ASN A 53 -0.33 -5.03 -0.85
C ASN A 53 -1.29 -4.89 0.33
N LEU A 54 -0.78 -4.86 1.56
CA LEU A 54 -1.60 -4.73 2.77
C LEU A 54 -1.60 -3.28 3.23
N VAL A 55 -2.79 -2.72 3.45
CA VAL A 55 -2.95 -1.32 3.85
C VAL A 55 -4.05 -1.18 4.90
N ARG A 56 -3.95 -0.12 5.71
CA ARG A 56 -4.97 0.32 6.64
C ARG A 56 -5.05 1.84 6.57
N CYS A 57 -6.27 2.39 6.48
CA CYS A 57 -6.43 3.84 6.39
C CYS A 57 -6.48 4.49 7.78
N ASN A 58 -5.56 5.41 8.03
CA ASN A 58 -5.64 6.32 9.16
C ASN A 58 -5.23 7.71 8.68
N ASP A 59 -6.21 8.49 8.27
CA ASP A 59 -6.01 9.85 7.77
C ASP A 59 -6.40 10.84 8.85
N VAL A 60 -5.43 11.28 9.63
CA VAL A 60 -5.64 12.19 10.76
C VAL A 60 -6.18 13.53 10.27
N ALA A 61 -5.68 14.05 9.16
CA ALA A 61 -6.10 15.34 8.61
C ALA A 61 -7.57 15.34 8.22
N LYS A 62 -8.12 14.22 7.77
CA LYS A 62 -9.53 14.07 7.39
C LYS A 62 -10.36 13.37 8.47
N LYS A 63 -9.77 13.11 9.62
CA LYS A 63 -10.42 12.45 10.77
C LYS A 63 -11.02 11.08 10.41
N VAL A 64 -10.30 10.33 9.57
CA VAL A 64 -10.69 8.98 9.17
C VAL A 64 -9.72 7.99 9.79
N ASN A 65 -10.24 7.08 10.60
CA ASN A 65 -9.48 5.96 11.16
C ASN A 65 -10.25 4.68 10.88
N ASP A 66 -9.91 4.02 9.79
CA ASP A 66 -10.55 2.78 9.38
C ASP A 66 -9.77 1.60 9.97
N PRO A 67 -10.35 0.80 10.87
CA PRO A 67 -9.65 -0.33 11.46
C PRO A 67 -9.46 -1.51 10.49
N LYS A 68 -10.11 -1.47 9.34
CA LYS A 68 -10.06 -2.56 8.37
C LYS A 68 -8.71 -2.60 7.68
N VAL A 69 -8.11 -3.80 7.62
CA VAL A 69 -6.94 -4.06 6.78
C VAL A 69 -7.44 -4.56 5.44
N TYR A 70 -6.94 -3.95 4.37
CA TYR A 70 -7.29 -4.32 2.99
C TYR A 70 -6.09 -4.92 2.29
N ARG A 71 -6.36 -5.90 1.43
CA ARG A 71 -5.39 -6.37 0.45
C ARG A 71 -5.71 -5.72 -0.90
N LEU A 72 -4.70 -5.11 -1.50
CA LEU A 72 -4.84 -4.38 -2.76
C LEU A 72 -4.53 -5.26 -3.95
N TYR A 73 -5.29 -5.06 -5.03
CA TYR A 73 -5.10 -5.71 -6.32
C TYR A 73 -4.97 -4.61 -7.38
N PRO A 74 -3.76 -4.00 -7.53
CA PRO A 74 -3.55 -2.95 -8.52
C PRO A 74 -3.67 -3.50 -9.95
N ASP A 75 -4.22 -2.68 -10.84
CA ASP A 75 -4.36 -2.98 -12.26
C ASP A 75 -4.21 -1.68 -13.05
N GLY A 76 -2.99 -1.40 -13.53
CA GLY A 76 -2.68 -0.13 -14.17
C GLY A 76 -2.84 1.03 -13.19
N ASP A 77 -3.59 2.05 -13.56
CA ASP A 77 -3.87 3.22 -12.72
C ASP A 77 -5.13 3.04 -11.86
N THR A 78 -5.71 1.86 -11.87
CA THR A 78 -6.89 1.51 -11.07
C THR A 78 -6.59 0.26 -10.25
N GLY A 79 -7.58 -0.21 -9.53
CA GLY A 79 -7.42 -1.44 -8.76
C GLY A 79 -8.60 -1.69 -7.84
N ALA A 80 -8.57 -2.83 -7.18
CA ALA A 80 -9.57 -3.23 -6.20
C ALA A 80 -8.91 -3.43 -4.84
N LYS A 81 -9.71 -3.29 -3.78
CA LYS A 81 -9.31 -3.63 -2.42
C LYS A 81 -10.28 -4.65 -1.85
N ARG A 82 -9.76 -5.58 -1.06
CA ARG A 82 -10.57 -6.58 -0.38
C ARG A 82 -10.29 -6.52 1.11
N TRP A 83 -11.36 -6.37 1.90
CA TRP A 83 -11.23 -6.37 3.34
C TRP A 83 -10.76 -7.73 3.83
N MET A 84 -9.71 -7.72 4.65
CA MET A 84 -9.18 -8.92 5.30
C MET A 84 -10.08 -9.24 6.50
N ASN A 85 -11.28 -9.79 6.24
CA ASN A 85 -12.29 -10.06 7.25
C ASN A 85 -12.03 -11.41 7.91
N MET A 86 -11.04 -11.43 8.79
CA MET A 86 -10.61 -12.64 9.48
C MET A 86 -10.09 -12.26 10.86
N SER A 87 -10.00 -13.26 11.76
CA SER A 87 -9.45 -13.03 13.10
C SER A 87 -7.95 -12.70 13.03
N ALA A 88 -7.45 -12.06 14.09
CA ALA A 88 -6.03 -11.76 14.21
C ALA A 88 -5.17 -13.02 14.14
N SER A 89 -5.67 -14.12 14.71
CA SER A 89 -4.99 -15.42 14.69
C SER A 89 -4.83 -15.95 13.27
N VAL A 90 -5.89 -15.90 12.46
CA VAL A 90 -5.85 -16.34 11.05
C VAL A 90 -4.92 -15.43 10.26
N PHE A 91 -5.02 -14.12 10.45
CA PHE A 91 -4.14 -13.17 9.76
C PHE A 91 -2.68 -13.45 10.09
N SER A 92 -2.35 -13.62 11.37
CA SER A 92 -0.96 -13.85 11.81
C SER A 92 -0.37 -15.15 11.26
N SER A 93 -1.20 -16.14 10.95
CA SER A 93 -0.72 -17.42 10.42
C SER A 93 -0.29 -17.34 8.96
N LYS A 94 -0.74 -16.31 8.22
CA LYS A 94 -0.52 -16.19 6.78
C LYS A 94 0.19 -14.89 6.36
N TYR A 95 0.09 -13.85 7.16
CA TYR A 95 0.55 -12.51 6.80
C TYR A 95 1.40 -11.92 7.90
N ASP A 96 2.20 -10.92 7.53
CA ASP A 96 3.06 -10.19 8.46
C ASP A 96 2.41 -8.83 8.76
N TRP A 97 2.13 -8.56 10.05
CA TRP A 97 1.58 -7.28 10.48
C TRP A 97 2.49 -6.10 10.10
N ASP A 98 3.81 -6.32 10.04
CA ASP A 98 4.77 -5.29 9.68
C ASP A 98 4.67 -4.89 8.20
N ALA A 99 4.03 -5.70 7.37
CA ALA A 99 3.82 -5.41 5.96
C ALA A 99 2.65 -4.44 5.72
N ILE A 100 1.86 -4.11 6.73
CA ILE A 100 0.71 -3.21 6.61
C ILE A 100 1.20 -1.77 6.52
N TYR A 101 0.83 -1.08 5.44
CA TYR A 101 1.10 0.35 5.26
C TYR A 101 -0.09 1.16 5.77
N ILE A 102 0.21 2.28 6.46
CA ILE A 102 -0.82 3.24 6.85
C ILE A 102 -0.98 4.22 5.70
N ILE A 103 -2.21 4.36 5.21
CA ILE A 103 -2.54 5.16 4.03
C ILE A 103 -3.57 6.25 4.36
N ASN A 104 -3.66 7.25 3.48
CA ASN A 104 -4.67 8.30 3.61
C ASN A 104 -5.99 7.88 2.91
N LYS A 105 -7.01 8.74 3.08
CA LYS A 105 -8.34 8.48 2.52
C LYS A 105 -8.34 8.46 0.99
N VAL A 106 -7.59 9.33 0.35
CA VAL A 106 -7.52 9.40 -1.12
C VAL A 106 -6.94 8.10 -1.68
N ASP A 107 -5.87 7.59 -1.08
CA ASP A 107 -5.23 6.34 -1.48
C ASP A 107 -6.20 5.16 -1.32
N ARG A 108 -6.88 5.08 -0.16
CA ARG A 108 -7.86 4.03 0.09
C ARG A 108 -9.01 4.06 -0.93
N ASP A 109 -9.55 5.25 -1.18
CA ASP A 109 -10.74 5.41 -2.02
C ASP A 109 -10.42 5.30 -3.51
N ALA A 110 -9.13 5.33 -3.88
CA ALA A 110 -8.71 5.10 -5.26
C ALA A 110 -8.94 3.65 -5.72
N TYR A 111 -9.17 2.72 -4.78
CA TYR A 111 -9.41 1.33 -5.08
C TYR A 111 -10.89 0.99 -4.92
N ALA A 112 -11.46 0.29 -5.91
CA ALA A 112 -12.82 -0.22 -5.83
C ALA A 112 -12.94 -1.31 -4.76
N THR A 113 -14.05 -1.37 -4.06
CA THR A 113 -14.30 -2.39 -3.04
C THR A 113 -14.69 -3.71 -3.69
N GLY A 114 -13.91 -4.76 -3.44
CA GLY A 114 -14.19 -6.12 -3.88
C GLY A 114 -14.76 -6.99 -2.76
N THR A 115 -14.84 -8.28 -3.02
CA THR A 115 -15.33 -9.26 -2.06
C THR A 115 -14.36 -9.42 -0.88
N ASP A 116 -14.87 -9.58 0.33
CA ASP A 116 -14.06 -9.80 1.53
C ASP A 116 -13.24 -11.08 1.42
N LEU A 117 -12.04 -11.03 2.01
CA LEU A 117 -11.20 -12.21 2.21
C LEU A 117 -11.40 -12.72 3.63
N THR A 118 -11.80 -13.98 3.76
CA THR A 118 -12.12 -14.58 5.07
C THR A 118 -11.08 -15.58 5.57
N SER A 119 -10.08 -15.85 4.76
CA SER A 119 -9.01 -16.78 5.15
C SER A 119 -7.72 -16.54 4.38
#